data_91932b71e380506d7118c5d0c0700d2f
#
_entry.id   91932b71e380506d7118c5d0c0700d2f
#
_cell.length_a   1.000
_cell.length_b   1.000
_cell.length_c   1.000
_cell.angle_alpha   90.00
_cell.angle_beta   90.00
_cell.angle_gamma   90.00
#
_symmetry.space_group_name_H-M   'P 1'
#
loop_
_entity.id
_entity.type
_entity.pdbx_description
1 polymer ?
#
loop_
_entity_poly.entity_id
_entity_poly.type
_entity_poly.pdbx_seq_one_letter_code
_entity_poly.pdbx_strand_id
1 'polypeptide(L)'
;LEGKYLLSPSDLNLIDYLSAIQESSVHSLKIEGRLKRPEYVAIVTRSYRQMLDHLLDGDGKLDTEVLKQEMAGIFNRDFSPGYLDSQVLKRLSRQRPNNRGVNIGQVISQNSEGRTAIHLQEPLSQGDGVEIWVSHGRSPAFLVERMEVNGRQVNSAAAGETVILWVDQEVAPHDLVFKTHDKSLIDSARASFENATCPVVPVDVEVYLNQGEPLQAVYRTADGYEATATTVSLAEPARQKPLDEKSLAEKLGRLGNTPYELRHLTLRAEDSLIVPFSELNQVRRDAVNKLNELLVLKNPRQVKAIGFQAQKKDCLAAALRKRTKNEGKPQLRVMVSSLPAAEQALLAGADRIYLALEGLGNHKRPSADEIKLLRQQAMQQGCELVPALPRIHKSGDGFDYTQLVQESASSTVLVGDLGAIHWCHSNGVAIWADYSLNILNPVSLEQLKKWGAQGACASPELNLKQLREFPDLSAVELLVYGEVVLMVSQTCALYETLEDNPKCSHWCRRDQYYIQDDKGYRFPVQGDADCRFYVFNSRTLSMLDDLPKLTALGPQALRLEMRRSSPQQVGQVVTIFREALQNIAADKSEGNESLKAELVLHSPSPFTKCHYNRGVE
;
A
#
# COMPACT_ATOMS: atom_id res chain seq x y z
N LEU A 1 -10.93 -23.90 -2.08
CA LEU A 1 -9.59 -23.91 -1.52
C LEU A 1 -9.69 -24.02 0.00
N GLU A 2 -8.94 -24.93 0.60
CA GLU A 2 -8.85 -25.09 2.04
C GLU A 2 -7.72 -24.23 2.60
N GLY A 3 -7.97 -23.55 3.72
CA GLY A 3 -7.04 -22.65 4.40
C GLY A 3 -7.76 -21.41 4.91
N LYS A 4 -7.29 -20.87 6.05
CA LYS A 4 -8.00 -19.75 6.69
C LYS A 4 -7.63 -18.38 6.10
N TYR A 5 -6.40 -18.20 5.58
CA TYR A 5 -5.87 -16.87 5.22
C TYR A 5 -5.11 -16.90 3.89
N LEU A 6 -5.83 -17.29 2.83
CA LEU A 6 -5.27 -17.56 1.50
C LEU A 6 -4.69 -16.34 0.77
N LEU A 7 -4.93 -15.13 1.27
CA LEU A 7 -4.45 -13.86 0.69
C LEU A 7 -3.53 -13.07 1.63
N SER A 8 -3.13 -13.65 2.78
CA SER A 8 -2.25 -12.97 3.73
C SER A 8 -0.79 -13.10 3.30
N PRO A 9 -0.09 -11.99 2.93
CA PRO A 9 1.32 -12.06 2.58
C PRO A 9 2.19 -12.28 3.81
N SER A 10 3.32 -12.98 3.63
CA SER A 10 4.42 -13.01 4.56
C SER A 10 5.08 -11.62 4.67
N ASP A 11 5.76 -11.37 5.80
CA ASP A 11 6.50 -10.12 5.96
C ASP A 11 7.76 -10.12 5.09
N LEU A 12 8.01 -8.99 4.41
CA LEU A 12 9.22 -8.81 3.62
C LEU A 12 10.43 -8.65 4.56
N ASN A 13 11.41 -9.53 4.44
CA ASN A 13 12.69 -9.45 5.13
C ASN A 13 13.83 -9.64 4.13
N LEU A 14 14.65 -8.61 3.96
CA LEU A 14 15.74 -8.56 2.99
C LEU A 14 17.12 -8.53 3.65
N ILE A 15 17.26 -8.90 4.92
CA ILE A 15 18.53 -8.78 5.64
C ILE A 15 19.65 -9.61 5.00
N ASP A 16 19.32 -10.79 4.47
CA ASP A 16 20.29 -11.66 3.76
C ASP A 16 20.69 -11.12 2.39
N TYR A 17 19.93 -10.18 1.85
CA TYR A 17 20.14 -9.61 0.51
C TYR A 17 20.75 -8.21 0.56
N LEU A 18 21.11 -7.69 1.75
CA LEU A 18 21.61 -6.33 1.90
C LEU A 18 22.91 -6.08 1.16
N SER A 19 23.81 -7.08 1.07
CA SER A 19 25.03 -6.96 0.27
C SER A 19 24.72 -6.70 -1.20
N ALA A 20 23.86 -7.52 -1.81
CA ALA A 20 23.45 -7.34 -3.21
C ALA A 20 22.69 -6.02 -3.44
N ILE A 21 21.90 -5.58 -2.46
CA ILE A 21 21.19 -4.29 -2.52
C ILE A 21 22.20 -3.13 -2.46
N GLN A 22 23.21 -3.21 -1.61
CA GLN A 22 24.29 -2.21 -1.51
C GLN A 22 25.04 -2.08 -2.84
N GLU A 23 25.38 -3.20 -3.49
CA GLU A 23 26.05 -3.22 -4.78
C GLU A 23 25.19 -2.65 -5.92
N SER A 24 23.87 -2.68 -5.80
CA SER A 24 22.92 -2.22 -6.83
C SER A 24 22.74 -0.70 -6.89
N SER A 25 23.52 0.09 -6.16
CA SER A 25 23.42 1.57 -6.10
C SER A 25 22.09 2.08 -5.52
N VAL A 26 21.37 1.30 -4.74
CA VAL A 26 20.19 1.75 -3.99
C VAL A 26 20.61 2.79 -2.96
N HIS A 27 20.02 3.99 -3.02
CA HIS A 27 20.42 5.12 -2.18
C HIS A 27 19.89 5.04 -0.74
N SER A 28 18.72 4.45 -0.54
CA SER A 28 18.11 4.35 0.79
C SER A 28 17.19 3.14 0.91
N LEU A 29 17.03 2.65 2.13
CA LEU A 29 16.09 1.58 2.48
C LEU A 29 14.89 2.16 3.22
N LYS A 30 13.68 1.77 2.82
CA LYS A 30 12.45 2.15 3.52
C LYS A 30 11.98 0.98 4.38
N ILE A 31 11.86 1.22 5.69
CA ILE A 31 11.24 0.29 6.63
C ILE A 31 9.77 0.69 6.81
N GLU A 32 8.84 -0.24 6.58
CA GLU A 32 7.41 -0.01 6.76
C GLU A 32 6.99 -0.38 8.18
N GLY A 33 6.58 0.64 8.95
CA GLY A 33 6.16 0.50 10.34
C GLY A 33 4.72 0.95 10.60
N ARG A 34 3.91 1.18 9.56
CA ARG A 34 2.51 1.61 9.70
C ARG A 34 1.72 0.62 10.55
N LEU A 35 0.99 1.12 11.54
CA LEU A 35 0.23 0.34 12.52
C LEU A 35 1.09 -0.62 13.37
N LYS A 36 2.41 -0.44 13.39
CA LYS A 36 3.33 -1.17 14.27
C LYS A 36 3.63 -0.34 15.51
N ARG A 37 4.02 -1.04 16.59
CA ARG A 37 4.45 -0.39 17.85
C ARG A 37 5.84 0.21 17.69
N PRO A 38 6.20 1.22 18.50
CA PRO A 38 7.55 1.81 18.47
C PRO A 38 8.68 0.79 18.64
N GLU A 39 8.47 -0.22 19.48
CA GLU A 39 9.43 -1.30 19.72
C GLU A 39 9.77 -2.07 18.44
N TYR A 40 8.77 -2.31 17.56
CA TYR A 40 9.01 -2.92 16.25
C TYR A 40 9.94 -2.05 15.40
N VAL A 41 9.66 -0.75 15.34
CA VAL A 41 10.48 0.18 14.55
C VAL A 41 11.91 0.22 15.09
N ALA A 42 12.08 0.24 16.42
CA ALA A 42 13.38 0.24 17.08
C ALA A 42 14.19 -1.02 16.74
N ILE A 43 13.61 -2.22 16.92
CA ILE A 43 14.32 -3.48 16.66
C ILE A 43 14.65 -3.63 15.18
N VAL A 44 13.68 -3.46 14.29
CA VAL A 44 13.90 -3.66 12.85
C VAL A 44 14.94 -2.67 12.33
N THR A 45 14.85 -1.39 12.73
CA THR A 45 15.83 -0.37 12.31
C THR A 45 17.22 -0.69 12.84
N ARG A 46 17.33 -1.11 14.10
CA ARG A 46 18.60 -1.54 14.73
C ARG A 46 19.22 -2.70 13.94
N SER A 47 18.44 -3.75 13.65
CA SER A 47 18.94 -4.94 12.97
C SER A 47 19.46 -4.61 11.56
N TYR A 48 18.71 -3.82 10.78
CA TYR A 48 19.15 -3.38 9.46
C TYR A 48 20.37 -2.44 9.54
N ARG A 49 20.44 -1.55 10.55
CA ARG A 49 21.59 -0.65 10.72
C ARG A 49 22.85 -1.42 11.06
N GLN A 50 22.78 -2.36 12.00
CA GLN A 50 23.91 -3.22 12.37
C GLN A 50 24.42 -4.03 11.17
N MET A 51 23.53 -4.59 10.37
CA MET A 51 23.95 -5.31 9.16
C MET A 51 24.61 -4.39 8.13
N LEU A 52 24.09 -3.18 7.92
CA LEU A 52 24.71 -2.21 7.01
C LEU A 52 26.08 -1.73 7.52
N ASP A 53 26.24 -1.48 8.82
CA ASP A 53 27.52 -1.08 9.41
C ASP A 53 28.54 -2.21 9.28
N HIS A 54 28.14 -3.45 9.53
CA HIS A 54 28.98 -4.62 9.33
C HIS A 54 29.45 -4.77 7.85
N LEU A 55 28.57 -4.53 6.89
CA LEU A 55 28.91 -4.57 5.45
C LEU A 55 29.86 -3.43 5.02
N LEU A 56 29.77 -2.26 5.67
CA LEU A 56 30.58 -1.10 5.34
C LEU A 56 31.97 -1.12 6.02
N ASP A 57 32.01 -1.50 7.30
CA ASP A 57 33.22 -1.40 8.12
C ASP A 57 34.05 -2.68 8.09
N GLY A 58 33.44 -3.80 7.71
CA GLY A 58 34.12 -5.10 7.56
C GLY A 58 34.63 -5.72 8.87
N ASP A 59 34.27 -5.13 10.02
CA ASP A 59 34.75 -5.54 11.33
C ASP A 59 33.78 -6.47 12.07
N GLY A 60 34.29 -7.63 12.46
CA GLY A 60 33.61 -8.57 13.35
C GLY A 60 32.77 -9.65 12.67
N LYS A 61 32.37 -10.65 13.45
CA LYS A 61 31.38 -11.67 13.05
C LYS A 61 29.99 -11.19 13.50
N LEU A 62 29.16 -10.76 12.57
CA LEU A 62 27.75 -10.52 12.83
C LEU A 62 26.96 -11.80 12.54
N ASP A 63 26.22 -12.27 13.53
CA ASP A 63 25.33 -13.41 13.36
C ASP A 63 23.97 -12.92 12.86
N THR A 64 23.71 -13.09 11.55
CA THR A 64 22.46 -12.69 10.92
C THR A 64 21.25 -13.46 11.44
N GLU A 65 21.45 -14.68 11.94
CA GLU A 65 20.35 -15.48 12.51
C GLU A 65 19.85 -14.85 13.83
N VAL A 66 20.72 -14.29 14.64
CA VAL A 66 20.31 -13.55 15.85
C VAL A 66 19.44 -12.34 15.48
N LEU A 67 19.82 -11.58 14.45
CA LEU A 67 19.01 -10.44 13.98
C LEU A 67 17.64 -10.88 13.46
N LYS A 68 17.59 -12.01 12.74
CA LYS A 68 16.32 -12.57 12.26
C LYS A 68 15.43 -13.04 13.42
N GLN A 69 16.03 -13.67 14.44
CA GLN A 69 15.29 -14.10 15.64
C GLN A 69 14.73 -12.90 16.41
N GLU A 70 15.50 -11.82 16.60
CA GLU A 70 15.00 -10.59 17.22
C GLU A 70 13.83 -9.98 16.42
N MET A 71 13.96 -9.88 15.09
CA MET A 71 12.89 -9.38 14.24
C MET A 71 11.65 -10.30 14.29
N ALA A 72 11.83 -11.61 14.32
CA ALA A 72 10.72 -12.57 14.46
C ALA A 72 10.07 -12.49 15.85
N GLY A 73 10.85 -12.26 16.90
CA GLY A 73 10.37 -12.09 18.28
C GLY A 73 9.51 -10.85 18.47
N ILE A 74 9.80 -9.77 17.74
CA ILE A 74 9.00 -8.55 17.84
C ILE A 74 7.74 -8.59 16.97
N PHE A 75 7.79 -9.16 15.78
CA PHE A 75 6.64 -9.37 14.91
C PHE A 75 6.96 -10.31 13.74
N ASN A 76 6.13 -11.34 13.54
CA ASN A 76 6.36 -12.35 12.53
C ASN A 76 5.05 -12.89 11.94
N ARG A 77 4.92 -12.82 10.59
CA ARG A 77 3.90 -13.52 9.79
C ARG A 77 4.56 -14.42 8.73
N ASP A 78 5.63 -15.08 9.06
CA ASP A 78 6.64 -15.64 8.18
C ASP A 78 7.44 -14.57 7.43
N PHE A 79 8.69 -14.88 7.11
CA PHE A 79 9.54 -14.01 6.32
C PHE A 79 9.68 -14.51 4.89
N SER A 80 9.78 -13.57 3.98
CA SER A 80 9.99 -13.85 2.57
C SER A 80 10.83 -12.72 1.96
N PRO A 81 11.72 -13.02 0.98
CA PRO A 81 12.42 -11.99 0.21
C PRO A 81 11.51 -11.32 -0.85
N GLY A 82 10.22 -11.60 -0.85
CA GLY A 82 9.28 -11.10 -1.84
C GLY A 82 9.61 -11.63 -3.23
N TYR A 83 9.79 -10.71 -4.19
CA TYR A 83 10.13 -11.03 -5.57
C TYR A 83 11.63 -10.86 -5.89
N LEU A 84 12.45 -10.52 -4.90
CA LEU A 84 13.89 -10.33 -5.10
C LEU A 84 14.57 -11.67 -5.41
N ASP A 85 14.09 -12.76 -4.84
CA ASP A 85 14.53 -14.10 -5.14
C ASP A 85 13.44 -14.89 -5.89
N SER A 86 13.74 -15.22 -7.15
CA SER A 86 12.83 -15.98 -8.01
C SER A 86 12.68 -17.46 -7.59
N GLN A 87 13.61 -17.99 -6.79
CA GLN A 87 13.53 -19.36 -6.28
C GLN A 87 12.57 -19.50 -5.10
N VAL A 88 12.28 -18.41 -4.39
CA VAL A 88 11.29 -18.41 -3.33
C VAL A 88 9.90 -18.31 -3.92
N LEU A 89 9.19 -19.42 -3.94
CA LEU A 89 7.91 -19.56 -4.61
C LEU A 89 6.73 -19.27 -3.69
N LYS A 90 6.86 -19.56 -2.38
CA LYS A 90 5.78 -19.37 -1.39
C LYS A 90 5.96 -18.03 -0.65
N ARG A 91 4.97 -17.16 -0.78
CA ARG A 91 4.97 -15.77 -0.26
C ARG A 91 3.77 -15.45 0.61
N LEU A 92 2.89 -16.45 0.87
CA LEU A 92 1.69 -16.28 1.67
C LEU A 92 1.82 -16.97 3.03
N SER A 93 1.45 -16.27 4.09
CA SER A 93 1.33 -16.79 5.46
C SER A 93 -0.10 -17.31 5.67
N ARG A 94 -0.36 -18.56 5.30
CA ARG A 94 -1.71 -19.15 5.24
C ARG A 94 -2.29 -19.54 6.59
N GLN A 95 -1.46 -19.73 7.61
CA GLN A 95 -1.89 -20.27 8.89
C GLN A 95 -2.49 -19.18 9.79
N ARG A 96 -1.84 -18.01 9.84
CA ARG A 96 -2.23 -16.89 10.70
C ARG A 96 -2.00 -15.54 9.98
N PRO A 97 -2.97 -14.59 10.04
CA PRO A 97 -2.81 -13.25 9.47
C PRO A 97 -2.12 -12.29 10.45
N ASN A 98 -2.04 -12.67 11.73
CA ASN A 98 -1.52 -11.87 12.84
C ASN A 98 -0.07 -12.24 13.16
N ASN A 99 0.50 -11.56 14.16
CA ASN A 99 1.78 -11.97 14.73
C ASN A 99 1.70 -13.40 15.24
N ARG A 100 2.52 -14.28 14.70
CA ARG A 100 2.61 -15.68 15.15
C ARG A 100 3.69 -15.87 16.22
N GLY A 101 4.62 -14.91 16.34
CA GLY A 101 5.77 -15.02 17.21
C GLY A 101 6.77 -16.09 16.77
N VAL A 102 7.58 -16.55 17.70
CA VAL A 102 8.60 -17.58 17.51
C VAL A 102 8.11 -18.88 18.13
N ASN A 103 8.20 -19.98 17.40
CA ASN A 103 7.92 -21.31 17.96
C ASN A 103 8.98 -21.63 19.03
N ILE A 104 8.53 -21.84 20.27
CA ILE A 104 9.39 -22.11 21.41
C ILE A 104 9.27 -23.54 21.95
N GLY A 105 8.44 -24.38 21.33
CA GLY A 105 8.29 -25.76 21.76
C GLY A 105 6.92 -26.38 21.48
N GLN A 106 6.61 -27.43 22.19
CA GLN A 106 5.37 -28.17 22.04
C GLN A 106 4.86 -28.69 23.38
N VAL A 107 3.55 -28.85 23.45
CA VAL A 107 2.86 -29.47 24.61
C VAL A 107 3.21 -30.96 24.68
N ILE A 108 3.57 -31.43 25.87
CA ILE A 108 3.78 -32.86 26.19
C ILE A 108 2.50 -33.46 26.74
N SER A 109 1.89 -32.79 27.74
CA SER A 109 0.68 -33.26 28.40
C SER A 109 0.01 -32.13 29.17
N GLN A 110 -1.28 -32.30 29.47
CA GLN A 110 -2.05 -31.44 30.37
C GLN A 110 -2.85 -32.32 31.34
N ASN A 111 -2.92 -31.92 32.60
CA ASN A 111 -3.79 -32.58 33.59
C ASN A 111 -5.12 -31.86 33.76
N SER A 112 -6.02 -32.42 34.54
CA SER A 112 -7.37 -31.87 34.81
C SER A 112 -7.38 -30.53 35.56
N GLU A 113 -6.26 -30.13 36.17
CA GLU A 113 -6.09 -28.85 36.86
C GLU A 113 -5.49 -27.76 35.95
N GLY A 114 -5.33 -28.05 34.63
CA GLY A 114 -4.72 -27.13 33.66
C GLY A 114 -3.20 -27.03 33.75
N ARG A 115 -2.53 -27.88 34.55
CA ARG A 115 -1.04 -27.94 34.56
C ARG A 115 -0.57 -28.58 33.26
N THR A 116 0.07 -27.77 32.44
CA THR A 116 0.50 -28.12 31.08
C THR A 116 2.01 -28.24 31.03
N ALA A 117 2.52 -29.42 30.70
CA ALA A 117 3.93 -29.68 30.48
C ALA A 117 4.30 -29.33 29.03
N ILE A 118 5.29 -28.46 28.87
CA ILE A 118 5.76 -27.99 27.56
C ILE A 118 7.26 -28.27 27.46
N HIS A 119 7.68 -28.92 26.40
CA HIS A 119 9.11 -29.08 26.07
C HIS A 119 9.58 -27.87 25.28
N LEU A 120 10.56 -27.14 25.82
CA LEU A 120 11.08 -25.92 25.25
C LEU A 120 12.17 -26.22 24.20
N GLN A 121 12.12 -25.55 23.07
CA GLN A 121 13.16 -25.49 22.07
C GLN A 121 13.92 -24.14 22.12
N GLU A 122 13.26 -23.11 22.65
CA GLU A 122 13.80 -21.77 22.86
C GLU A 122 13.53 -21.32 24.31
N PRO A 123 14.32 -20.38 24.86
CA PRO A 123 14.16 -19.92 26.24
C PRO A 123 12.81 -19.23 26.48
N LEU A 124 12.27 -19.41 27.68
CA LEU A 124 11.03 -18.76 28.14
C LEU A 124 11.27 -18.07 29.48
N SER A 125 10.75 -16.85 29.63
CA SER A 125 10.88 -16.04 30.84
C SER A 125 9.54 -15.58 31.38
N GLN A 126 9.48 -15.31 32.68
CA GLN A 126 8.32 -14.68 33.31
C GLN A 126 8.06 -13.31 32.69
N GLY A 127 6.79 -13.08 32.31
CA GLY A 127 6.38 -11.87 31.60
C GLY A 127 6.39 -12.00 30.09
N ASP A 128 6.91 -13.10 29.53
CA ASP A 128 6.72 -13.40 28.10
C ASP A 128 5.26 -13.73 27.81
N GLY A 129 4.80 -13.43 26.62
CA GLY A 129 3.48 -13.81 26.12
C GLY A 129 3.55 -15.07 25.29
N VAL A 130 2.68 -16.02 25.57
CA VAL A 130 2.64 -17.33 24.94
C VAL A 130 1.27 -17.55 24.28
N GLU A 131 1.25 -18.17 23.10
CA GLU A 131 0.05 -18.68 22.45
C GLU A 131 0.27 -20.17 22.11
N ILE A 132 -0.68 -21.04 22.49
CA ILE A 132 -0.65 -22.46 22.14
C ILE A 132 -1.63 -22.69 20.98
N TRP A 133 -1.14 -23.21 19.88
CA TRP A 133 -1.95 -23.43 18.68
C TRP A 133 -2.66 -24.77 18.76
N VAL A 134 -3.98 -24.71 18.94
CA VAL A 134 -4.86 -25.88 18.99
C VAL A 134 -5.53 -26.11 17.64
N SER A 135 -5.79 -27.39 17.32
CA SER A 135 -6.46 -27.79 16.08
C SER A 135 -7.94 -27.37 16.04
N HIS A 136 -8.60 -27.30 17.20
CA HIS A 136 -10.01 -26.97 17.33
C HIS A 136 -10.20 -25.92 18.43
N GLY A 137 -11.16 -25.01 18.22
CA GLY A 137 -11.46 -23.96 19.19
C GLY A 137 -10.54 -22.73 19.05
N ARG A 138 -10.50 -21.93 20.11
CA ARG A 138 -9.68 -20.73 20.21
C ARG A 138 -8.34 -21.07 20.87
N SER A 139 -7.26 -20.74 20.24
CA SER A 139 -5.91 -20.89 20.81
C SER A 139 -5.77 -20.07 22.10
N PRO A 140 -5.37 -20.69 23.24
CA PRO A 140 -5.10 -19.96 24.47
C PRO A 140 -3.88 -19.06 24.29
N ALA A 141 -4.01 -17.79 24.72
CA ALA A 141 -2.96 -16.80 24.70
C ALA A 141 -2.92 -16.06 26.05
N PHE A 142 -1.77 -16.04 26.68
CA PHE A 142 -1.60 -15.50 28.04
C PHE A 142 -0.18 -15.01 28.29
N LEU A 143 0.02 -14.20 29.34
CA LEU A 143 1.33 -13.85 29.85
C LEU A 143 1.78 -14.92 30.85
N VAL A 144 3.05 -15.28 30.81
CA VAL A 144 3.66 -16.22 31.76
C VAL A 144 3.85 -15.53 33.11
N GLU A 145 2.90 -15.75 34.02
CA GLU A 145 2.95 -15.20 35.37
C GLU A 145 3.79 -16.07 36.31
N ARG A 146 3.72 -17.38 36.13
CA ARG A 146 4.49 -18.37 36.90
C ARG A 146 4.83 -19.58 36.05
N MET A 147 5.95 -20.20 36.35
CA MET A 147 6.39 -21.45 35.71
C MET A 147 7.17 -22.32 36.70
N GLU A 148 7.16 -23.61 36.46
CA GLU A 148 7.92 -24.58 37.23
C GLU A 148 8.82 -25.44 36.33
N VAL A 149 10.02 -25.70 36.77
CA VAL A 149 10.96 -26.68 36.18
C VAL A 149 11.40 -27.65 37.29
N ASN A 150 11.23 -28.95 37.02
CA ASN A 150 11.55 -30.01 38.00
C ASN A 150 10.88 -29.81 39.37
N GLY A 151 9.63 -29.32 39.39
CA GLY A 151 8.85 -29.08 40.61
C GLY A 151 9.29 -27.85 41.44
N ARG A 152 10.14 -26.99 40.90
CA ARG A 152 10.58 -25.73 41.52
C ARG A 152 10.09 -24.56 40.69
N GLN A 153 9.53 -23.55 41.35
CA GLN A 153 9.20 -22.30 40.71
C GLN A 153 10.46 -21.59 40.22
N VAL A 154 10.45 -21.13 38.97
CA VAL A 154 11.56 -20.43 38.31
C VAL A 154 11.06 -19.18 37.57
N ASN A 155 11.94 -18.21 37.36
CA ASN A 155 11.63 -17.01 36.58
C ASN A 155 12.01 -17.14 35.11
N SER A 156 12.84 -18.14 34.77
CA SER A 156 13.24 -18.44 33.39
C SER A 156 13.53 -19.94 33.25
N ALA A 157 13.34 -20.46 32.06
CA ALA A 157 13.66 -21.82 31.68
C ALA A 157 14.44 -21.79 30.34
N ALA A 158 15.45 -22.66 30.22
CA ALA A 158 16.31 -22.72 29.04
C ALA A 158 15.73 -23.65 27.96
N ALA A 159 16.27 -23.54 26.74
CA ALA A 159 16.00 -24.50 25.68
C ALA A 159 16.40 -25.93 26.14
N GLY A 160 15.59 -26.93 25.78
CA GLY A 160 15.75 -28.32 26.20
C GLY A 160 15.05 -28.68 27.51
N GLU A 161 14.62 -27.73 28.31
CA GLU A 161 13.91 -27.99 29.57
C GLU A 161 12.41 -28.27 29.34
N THR A 162 11.82 -28.97 30.29
CA THR A 162 10.36 -29.15 30.36
C THR A 162 9.80 -28.21 31.43
N VAL A 163 8.98 -27.27 31.01
CA VAL A 163 8.33 -26.29 31.90
C VAL A 163 6.86 -26.65 32.12
N ILE A 164 6.36 -26.42 33.33
CA ILE A 164 4.93 -26.49 33.66
C ILE A 164 4.37 -25.08 33.67
N LEU A 165 3.36 -24.85 32.80
CA LEU A 165 2.52 -23.65 32.81
C LEU A 165 1.09 -24.01 33.17
N TRP A 166 0.30 -23.01 33.60
CA TRP A 166 -1.14 -23.17 33.89
C TRP A 166 -1.95 -22.60 32.74
N VAL A 167 -2.69 -23.47 32.09
CA VAL A 167 -3.50 -23.13 30.90
C VAL A 167 -4.96 -23.53 31.17
N ASP A 168 -5.84 -22.53 31.23
CA ASP A 168 -7.26 -22.76 31.57
C ASP A 168 -8.07 -23.46 30.48
N GLN A 169 -7.54 -23.53 29.26
CA GLN A 169 -8.18 -24.16 28.11
C GLN A 169 -7.52 -25.51 27.82
N GLU A 170 -8.33 -26.42 27.27
CA GLU A 170 -7.84 -27.74 26.88
C GLU A 170 -6.84 -27.63 25.72
N VAL A 171 -5.70 -28.29 25.90
CA VAL A 171 -4.64 -28.39 24.89
C VAL A 171 -4.20 -29.86 24.77
N ALA A 172 -3.77 -30.27 23.59
CA ALA A 172 -3.40 -31.62 23.28
C ALA A 172 -1.87 -31.81 23.19
N PRO A 173 -1.35 -33.03 23.44
CA PRO A 173 0.03 -33.34 23.11
C PRO A 173 0.36 -33.00 21.65
N HIS A 174 1.55 -32.45 21.45
CA HIS A 174 2.10 -31.95 20.17
C HIS A 174 1.50 -30.62 19.68
N ASP A 175 0.56 -29.98 20.40
CA ASP A 175 0.18 -28.60 20.10
C ASP A 175 1.41 -27.69 20.18
N LEU A 176 1.59 -26.84 19.18
CA LEU A 176 2.77 -25.97 19.07
C LEU A 176 2.62 -24.75 19.96
N VAL A 177 3.71 -24.37 20.60
CA VAL A 177 3.77 -23.24 21.53
C VAL A 177 4.60 -22.11 20.92
N PHE A 178 4.00 -20.93 20.83
CA PHE A 178 4.64 -19.74 20.24
C PHE A 178 4.81 -18.65 21.29
N LYS A 179 5.99 -18.01 21.33
CA LYS A 179 6.25 -16.79 22.07
C LYS A 179 5.86 -15.59 21.19
N THR A 180 4.74 -14.94 21.53
CA THR A 180 4.19 -13.82 20.76
C THR A 180 4.57 -12.45 21.34
N HIS A 181 5.17 -12.44 22.53
CA HIS A 181 5.66 -11.26 23.22
C HIS A 181 6.94 -11.65 23.99
N ASP A 182 8.06 -11.10 23.61
CA ASP A 182 9.34 -11.26 24.30
C ASP A 182 9.59 -10.03 25.18
N LYS A 183 9.43 -10.20 26.49
CA LYS A 183 9.56 -9.10 27.45
C LYS A 183 10.95 -8.47 27.40
N SER A 184 12.00 -9.27 27.39
CA SER A 184 13.38 -8.78 27.39
C SER A 184 13.71 -7.97 26.15
N LEU A 185 13.28 -8.45 24.99
CA LEU A 185 13.45 -7.78 23.71
C LEU A 185 12.70 -6.44 23.68
N ILE A 186 11.46 -6.41 24.19
CA ILE A 186 10.64 -5.20 24.25
C ILE A 186 11.21 -4.18 25.22
N ASP A 187 11.67 -4.61 26.41
CA ASP A 187 12.30 -3.72 27.39
C ASP A 187 13.60 -3.13 26.83
N SER A 188 14.42 -3.93 26.14
CA SER A 188 15.60 -3.46 25.41
C SER A 188 15.25 -2.45 24.32
N ALA A 189 14.20 -2.71 23.55
CA ALA A 189 13.72 -1.79 22.52
C ALA A 189 13.30 -0.45 23.13
N ARG A 190 12.51 -0.48 24.21
CA ARG A 190 12.03 0.72 24.91
C ARG A 190 13.18 1.55 25.45
N ALA A 191 14.15 0.91 26.08
CA ALA A 191 15.35 1.59 26.60
C ALA A 191 16.08 2.39 25.52
N SER A 192 15.98 1.99 24.25
CA SER A 192 16.65 2.68 23.14
C SER A 192 15.98 4.00 22.72
N PHE A 193 14.70 4.23 23.07
CA PHE A 193 13.98 5.43 22.64
C PHE A 193 13.29 6.19 23.78
N GLU A 194 12.89 5.56 24.89
CA GLU A 194 12.20 6.26 26.00
C GLU A 194 13.11 7.28 26.70
N ASN A 195 14.41 7.00 26.77
CA ASN A 195 15.41 7.90 27.35
C ASN A 195 16.41 8.43 26.33
N ALA A 196 16.14 8.24 25.02
CA ALA A 196 17.05 8.71 23.99
C ALA A 196 17.04 10.24 23.96
N THR A 197 18.21 10.84 24.18
CA THR A 197 18.42 12.24 23.82
C THR A 197 18.35 12.36 22.31
N CYS A 198 17.50 13.26 21.81
CA CYS A 198 17.54 13.57 20.39
C CYS A 198 18.96 13.98 20.00
N PRO A 199 19.44 13.61 18.80
CA PRO A 199 20.71 14.11 18.30
C PRO A 199 20.75 15.62 18.42
N VAL A 200 21.74 16.14 19.14
CA VAL A 200 21.91 17.56 19.36
C VAL A 200 23.02 18.09 18.47
N VAL A 201 22.88 19.33 18.01
CA VAL A 201 23.90 20.02 17.23
C VAL A 201 24.83 20.73 18.21
N PRO A 202 26.12 20.34 18.30
CA PRO A 202 27.07 21.02 19.15
C PRO A 202 27.31 22.45 18.64
N VAL A 203 27.28 23.41 19.59
CA VAL A 203 27.54 24.82 19.30
C VAL A 203 28.66 25.37 20.20
N ASP A 204 29.54 26.14 19.60
CA ASP A 204 30.49 26.97 20.32
C ASP A 204 29.90 28.37 20.49
N VAL A 205 30.14 28.97 21.66
CA VAL A 205 29.66 30.33 21.98
C VAL A 205 30.84 31.21 22.30
N GLU A 206 31.02 32.28 21.55
CA GLU A 206 32.03 33.31 21.82
C GLU A 206 31.31 34.56 22.29
N VAL A 207 31.67 35.08 23.45
CA VAL A 207 31.07 36.25 24.10
C VAL A 207 32.05 37.37 24.10
N TYR A 208 31.64 38.53 23.55
CA TYR A 208 32.39 39.78 23.59
C TYR A 208 31.73 40.72 24.58
N LEU A 209 32.55 41.25 25.52
CA LEU A 209 32.08 42.08 26.60
C LEU A 209 33.04 43.27 26.82
N ASN A 210 32.74 44.41 26.25
CA ASN A 210 33.52 45.65 26.35
C ASN A 210 32.75 46.72 27.11
N GLN A 211 33.45 47.59 27.86
CA GLN A 211 32.79 48.63 28.63
C GLN A 211 32.09 49.64 27.74
N GLY A 212 30.83 49.94 28.04
CA GLY A 212 30.02 50.88 27.29
C GLY A 212 29.44 50.35 25.98
N GLU A 213 29.62 49.04 25.70
CA GLU A 213 29.04 48.35 24.56
C GLU A 213 28.04 47.27 25.00
N PRO A 214 27.05 46.89 24.16
CA PRO A 214 26.20 45.75 24.44
C PRO A 214 27.02 44.45 24.49
N LEU A 215 26.71 43.51 25.40
CA LEU A 215 27.27 42.15 25.31
C LEU A 215 26.84 41.51 24.00
N GLN A 216 27.79 40.98 23.26
CA GLN A 216 27.57 40.24 22.03
C GLN A 216 27.89 38.74 22.23
N ALA A 217 26.95 37.87 21.91
CA ALA A 217 27.19 36.42 21.89
C ALA A 217 27.04 35.87 20.48
N VAL A 218 28.06 35.16 20.02
CA VAL A 218 28.15 34.52 18.70
C VAL A 218 28.04 33.01 18.89
N TYR A 219 27.00 32.42 18.38
CA TYR A 219 26.79 30.96 18.39
C TYR A 219 27.20 30.37 17.06
N ARG A 220 28.09 29.39 17.08
CA ARG A 220 28.64 28.78 15.85
C ARG A 220 28.47 27.27 15.90
N THR A 221 27.86 26.67 14.87
CA THR A 221 27.79 25.23 14.67
C THR A 221 29.07 24.67 14.05
N ALA A 222 29.29 23.35 14.18
CA ALA A 222 30.45 22.69 13.54
C ALA A 222 30.46 22.84 12.01
N ASP A 223 29.27 22.94 11.39
CA ASP A 223 29.09 23.15 9.93
C ASP A 223 29.33 24.61 9.50
N GLY A 224 29.70 25.53 10.44
CA GLY A 224 30.04 26.93 10.13
C GLY A 224 28.86 27.89 10.10
N TYR A 225 27.65 27.49 10.52
CA TYR A 225 26.53 28.44 10.68
C TYR A 225 26.75 29.28 11.91
N GLU A 226 26.56 30.60 11.76
CA GLU A 226 26.83 31.56 12.81
C GLU A 226 25.62 32.48 13.03
N ALA A 227 25.22 32.67 14.29
CA ALA A 227 24.18 33.59 14.68
C ALA A 227 24.66 34.47 15.82
N THR A 228 24.50 35.76 15.67
CA THR A 228 24.90 36.78 16.63
C THR A 228 23.67 37.40 17.29
N ALA A 229 23.70 37.52 18.61
CA ALA A 229 22.69 38.26 19.40
C ALA A 229 23.37 39.16 20.44
N THR A 230 22.72 40.26 20.78
CA THR A 230 23.28 41.29 21.69
C THR A 230 22.27 41.65 22.79
N THR A 231 22.79 42.10 23.92
CA THR A 231 21.95 42.74 24.95
C THR A 231 21.47 44.12 24.50
N VAL A 232 20.43 44.60 25.14
CA VAL A 232 19.96 45.99 24.96
C VAL A 232 20.78 46.93 25.84
N SER A 233 21.06 46.51 27.09
CA SER A 233 21.87 47.30 28.04
C SER A 233 23.35 47.25 27.69
N LEU A 234 24.02 48.36 27.92
CA LEU A 234 25.47 48.46 27.78
C LEU A 234 26.18 47.81 28.99
N ALA A 235 27.35 47.24 28.77
CA ALA A 235 28.16 46.66 29.84
C ALA A 235 28.75 47.72 30.74
N GLU A 236 28.56 47.56 32.05
CA GLU A 236 29.02 48.47 33.07
C GLU A 236 30.04 47.79 34.02
N PRO A 237 30.94 48.52 34.67
CA PRO A 237 31.84 47.96 35.69
C PRO A 237 31.03 47.28 36.80
N ALA A 238 31.40 46.05 37.13
CA ALA A 238 30.73 45.29 38.18
C ALA A 238 31.03 45.82 39.55
N ARG A 239 29.99 46.12 40.35
CA ARG A 239 30.14 46.61 41.73
C ARG A 239 30.43 45.50 42.73
N GLN A 240 30.09 44.26 42.45
CA GLN A 240 30.31 43.09 43.33
C GLN A 240 30.94 41.93 42.60
N LYS A 241 30.22 41.23 41.72
CA LYS A 241 30.69 40.04 41.02
C LYS A 241 30.59 40.27 39.50
N PRO A 242 31.76 40.26 38.79
CA PRO A 242 31.75 40.36 37.33
C PRO A 242 31.20 39.06 36.69
N LEU A 243 30.83 39.15 35.40
CA LEU A 243 30.51 37.99 34.58
C LEU A 243 31.80 37.19 34.32
N ASP A 244 31.73 35.90 34.54
CA ASP A 244 32.77 34.95 34.24
C ASP A 244 32.28 33.89 33.26
N GLU A 245 33.19 33.12 32.64
CA GLU A 245 32.83 32.07 31.66
C GLU A 245 31.84 31.07 32.26
N LYS A 246 31.98 30.72 33.53
CA LYS A 246 31.10 29.76 34.20
C LYS A 246 29.66 30.27 34.29
N SER A 247 29.47 31.49 34.73
CA SER A 247 28.14 32.10 34.86
C SER A 247 27.49 32.35 33.50
N LEU A 248 28.29 32.66 32.47
CA LEU A 248 27.82 32.79 31.10
C LEU A 248 27.43 31.42 30.50
N ALA A 249 28.25 30.39 30.72
CA ALA A 249 27.91 29.04 30.26
C ALA A 249 26.63 28.48 30.91
N GLU A 250 26.41 28.78 32.22
CA GLU A 250 25.16 28.41 32.90
C GLU A 250 23.90 29.12 32.31
N LYS A 251 24.05 30.32 31.78
CA LYS A 251 22.92 31.12 31.23
C LYS A 251 22.76 30.97 29.72
N LEU A 252 23.83 31.13 28.97
CA LEU A 252 23.83 31.06 27.50
C LEU A 252 23.85 29.61 26.98
N GLY A 253 24.42 28.69 27.76
CA GLY A 253 24.47 27.26 27.43
C GLY A 253 23.25 26.46 27.87
N ARG A 254 22.22 27.09 28.47
CA ARG A 254 20.98 26.38 28.88
C ARG A 254 20.07 26.12 27.68
N LEU A 255 20.46 25.16 26.84
CA LEU A 255 19.85 24.87 25.54
C LEU A 255 18.90 23.65 25.54
N GLY A 256 18.59 23.05 26.69
CA GLY A 256 17.90 21.76 26.84
C GLY A 256 16.54 21.58 26.14
N ASN A 257 15.85 22.68 25.75
CA ASN A 257 14.60 22.63 24.96
C ASN A 257 14.83 22.99 23.48
N THR A 258 16.08 22.88 23.01
CA THR A 258 16.48 23.23 21.64
C THR A 258 17.25 22.06 21.02
N PRO A 259 17.44 22.00 19.71
CA PRO A 259 18.26 20.99 19.08
C PRO A 259 19.78 21.20 19.28
N TYR A 260 20.20 22.10 20.16
CA TYR A 260 21.58 22.47 20.35
C TYR A 260 22.11 22.06 21.72
N GLU A 261 23.44 21.79 21.79
CA GLU A 261 24.19 21.58 23.03
C GLU A 261 25.43 22.44 23.02
N LEU A 262 25.71 23.11 24.17
CA LEU A 262 26.92 23.90 24.34
C LEU A 262 28.14 22.99 24.38
N ARG A 263 29.05 23.13 23.42
CA ARG A 263 30.36 22.43 23.40
C ARG A 263 31.42 23.24 24.13
N HIS A 264 31.64 24.47 23.71
CA HIS A 264 32.61 25.39 24.33
C HIS A 264 32.01 26.80 24.46
N LEU A 265 32.39 27.51 25.54
CA LEU A 265 32.13 28.93 25.66
C LEU A 265 33.47 29.66 25.95
N THR A 266 33.73 30.71 25.21
CA THR A 266 34.91 31.55 25.34
C THR A 266 34.48 32.99 25.63
N LEU A 267 35.01 33.59 26.71
CA LEU A 267 34.78 34.98 27.05
C LEU A 267 35.93 35.86 26.56
N ARG A 268 35.60 36.90 25.79
CA ARG A 268 36.50 37.98 25.39
C ARG A 268 36.04 39.26 26.14
N ALA A 269 36.63 39.57 27.26
CA ALA A 269 36.27 40.74 28.07
C ALA A 269 37.51 41.61 28.35
N GLU A 270 37.32 42.92 28.43
CA GLU A 270 38.40 43.86 28.74
C GLU A 270 38.67 43.95 30.24
N ASP A 271 37.63 43.88 31.11
CA ASP A 271 37.75 43.94 32.58
C ASP A 271 36.49 43.44 33.29
N SER A 272 36.41 43.61 34.62
CA SER A 272 35.32 43.17 35.49
C SER A 272 33.98 43.84 35.17
N LEU A 273 33.29 43.38 34.15
CA LEU A 273 32.04 43.93 33.62
C LEU A 273 30.81 43.09 33.96
N ILE A 274 29.63 43.72 33.91
CA ILE A 274 28.33 43.08 34.13
C ILE A 274 27.27 43.63 33.16
N VAL A 275 26.31 42.75 32.75
CA VAL A 275 25.04 43.11 32.17
C VAL A 275 23.89 42.41 32.91
N PRO A 276 22.63 42.85 32.79
CA PRO A 276 21.53 42.20 33.48
C PRO A 276 21.36 40.72 33.07
N PHE A 277 21.27 39.82 34.05
CA PHE A 277 21.09 38.35 33.78
C PHE A 277 19.82 38.01 33.00
N SER A 278 18.76 38.84 33.12
CA SER A 278 17.53 38.67 32.34
C SER A 278 17.76 38.77 30.84
N GLU A 279 18.66 39.67 30.41
CA GLU A 279 18.99 39.89 29.01
C GLU A 279 19.80 38.76 28.42
N LEU A 280 20.65 38.07 29.21
CA LEU A 280 21.36 36.87 28.74
C LEU A 280 20.42 35.76 28.27
N ASN A 281 19.27 35.59 28.94
CA ASN A 281 18.25 34.67 28.51
C ASN A 281 17.58 35.07 27.17
N GLN A 282 17.47 36.40 26.93
CA GLN A 282 16.95 36.91 25.67
C GLN A 282 17.97 36.69 24.54
N VAL A 283 19.23 37.09 24.79
CA VAL A 283 20.36 36.85 23.84
C VAL A 283 20.41 35.39 23.38
N ARG A 284 20.31 34.45 24.34
CA ARG A 284 20.27 33.03 24.02
C ARG A 284 19.09 32.69 23.08
N ARG A 285 17.87 33.15 23.41
CA ARG A 285 16.68 32.87 22.59
C ARG A 285 16.81 33.46 21.20
N ASP A 286 17.31 34.66 21.07
CA ASP A 286 17.48 35.34 19.80
C ASP A 286 18.53 34.69 18.91
N ALA A 287 19.65 34.23 19.51
CA ALA A 287 20.69 33.47 18.81
C ALA A 287 20.16 32.14 18.31
N VAL A 288 19.43 31.40 19.16
CA VAL A 288 18.83 30.09 18.77
C VAL A 288 17.80 30.27 17.65
N ASN A 289 16.95 31.29 17.72
CA ASN A 289 15.98 31.55 16.64
C ASN A 289 16.68 31.86 15.31
N LYS A 290 17.73 32.69 15.33
CA LYS A 290 18.52 33.00 14.14
C LYS A 290 19.23 31.74 13.59
N LEU A 291 19.80 30.87 14.44
CA LEU A 291 20.38 29.60 13.99
C LEU A 291 19.34 28.70 13.35
N ASN A 292 18.15 28.60 13.92
CA ASN A 292 17.05 27.82 13.35
C ASN A 292 16.65 28.35 11.96
N GLU A 293 16.56 29.66 11.79
CA GLU A 293 16.29 30.28 10.49
C GLU A 293 17.38 29.94 9.45
N LEU A 294 18.65 30.03 9.84
CA LEU A 294 19.77 29.70 8.97
C LEU A 294 19.78 28.21 8.56
N LEU A 295 19.48 27.30 9.49
CA LEU A 295 19.41 25.88 9.20
C LEU A 295 18.23 25.51 8.28
N VAL A 296 17.10 26.19 8.42
CA VAL A 296 15.97 26.06 7.49
C VAL A 296 16.34 26.55 6.10
N LEU A 297 17.12 27.64 6.02
CA LEU A 297 17.60 28.18 4.74
C LEU A 297 18.69 27.32 4.06
N LYS A 298 19.33 26.40 4.80
CA LYS A 298 20.32 25.44 4.22
C LYS A 298 19.74 24.60 3.08
N ASN A 299 18.47 24.27 3.18
CA ASN A 299 17.74 23.54 2.15
C ASN A 299 16.51 24.34 1.71
N PRO A 300 16.69 25.47 1.01
CA PRO A 300 15.54 26.26 0.59
C PRO A 300 14.73 25.39 -0.38
N ARG A 301 13.60 24.87 0.11
CA ARG A 301 12.57 24.40 -0.81
C ARG A 301 12.13 25.65 -1.58
N GLN A 302 12.54 25.76 -2.83
CA GLN A 302 11.99 26.77 -3.73
C GLN A 302 10.53 26.43 -3.98
N VAL A 303 9.69 26.78 -3.02
CA VAL A 303 8.25 26.73 -3.21
C VAL A 303 7.90 27.87 -4.15
N LYS A 304 7.69 27.55 -5.42
CA LYS A 304 7.10 28.49 -6.39
C LYS A 304 5.61 28.67 -6.03
N ALA A 305 5.34 29.20 -4.84
CA ALA A 305 4.00 29.32 -4.29
C ALA A 305 3.05 30.14 -5.21
N ILE A 306 3.58 31.16 -5.88
CA ILE A 306 2.81 32.01 -6.80
C ILE A 306 2.35 31.22 -8.02
N GLY A 307 3.20 30.36 -8.60
CA GLY A 307 2.83 29.51 -9.71
C GLY A 307 1.84 28.40 -9.36
N PHE A 308 1.94 27.81 -8.16
CA PHE A 308 1.08 26.71 -7.75
C PHE A 308 -0.39 27.13 -7.60
N GLN A 309 -0.69 28.28 -6.99
CA GLN A 309 -2.07 28.74 -6.81
C GLN A 309 -2.73 29.09 -8.16
N ALA A 310 -1.99 29.70 -9.08
CA ALA A 310 -2.47 29.95 -10.43
C ALA A 310 -2.73 28.65 -11.18
N GLN A 311 -1.79 27.71 -11.20
CA GLN A 311 -1.94 26.41 -11.84
C GLN A 311 -3.09 25.59 -11.24
N LYS A 312 -3.26 25.61 -9.91
CA LYS A 312 -4.39 24.96 -9.23
C LYS A 312 -5.72 25.55 -9.69
N LYS A 313 -5.81 26.88 -9.76
CA LYS A 313 -7.02 27.59 -10.22
C LYS A 313 -7.34 27.23 -11.67
N ASP A 314 -6.35 27.21 -12.54
CA ASP A 314 -6.51 26.88 -13.96
C ASP A 314 -6.93 25.41 -14.16
N CYS A 315 -6.30 24.46 -13.42
CA CYS A 315 -6.70 23.05 -13.45
C CYS A 315 -8.14 22.85 -12.98
N LEU A 316 -8.54 23.52 -11.89
CA LEU A 316 -9.92 23.45 -11.39
C LEU A 316 -10.89 24.10 -12.37
N ALA A 317 -10.56 25.26 -12.94
CA ALA A 317 -11.42 25.93 -13.92
C ALA A 317 -11.61 25.08 -15.19
N ALA A 318 -10.56 24.41 -15.67
CA ALA A 318 -10.65 23.50 -16.79
C ALA A 318 -11.54 22.27 -16.47
N ALA A 319 -11.31 21.65 -15.29
CA ALA A 319 -12.01 20.44 -14.87
C ALA A 319 -13.50 20.69 -14.54
N LEU A 320 -13.83 21.88 -14.03
CA LEU A 320 -15.20 22.25 -13.63
C LEU A 320 -15.97 23.02 -14.72
N ARG A 321 -15.39 23.17 -15.90
CA ARG A 321 -16.05 23.84 -17.02
C ARG A 321 -17.25 23.03 -17.46
N LYS A 322 -18.47 23.58 -17.25
CA LYS A 322 -19.70 22.98 -17.78
C LYS A 322 -19.62 22.91 -19.29
N ARG A 323 -19.74 21.68 -19.81
CA ARG A 323 -19.96 21.45 -21.25
C ARG A 323 -21.43 21.16 -21.47
N THR A 324 -21.87 21.28 -22.71
CA THR A 324 -23.24 20.86 -23.12
C THR A 324 -23.40 19.37 -22.81
N LYS A 325 -24.48 19.01 -22.13
CA LYS A 325 -24.84 17.60 -21.92
C LYS A 325 -24.77 16.86 -23.25
N ASN A 326 -24.20 15.66 -23.22
CA ASN A 326 -24.33 14.77 -24.37
C ASN A 326 -25.80 14.40 -24.52
N GLU A 327 -26.49 14.99 -25.48
CA GLU A 327 -27.91 14.70 -25.81
C GLU A 327 -28.04 13.39 -26.60
N GLY A 328 -26.91 12.79 -26.98
CA GLY A 328 -26.87 11.51 -27.69
C GLY A 328 -27.19 10.32 -26.78
N LYS A 329 -27.67 9.24 -27.35
CA LYS A 329 -27.82 7.96 -26.65
C LYS A 329 -26.44 7.45 -26.24
N PRO A 330 -26.25 6.97 -25.00
CA PRO A 330 -24.97 6.40 -24.59
C PRO A 330 -24.66 5.14 -25.41
N GLN A 331 -23.41 4.96 -25.78
CA GLN A 331 -22.94 3.74 -26.43
C GLN A 331 -23.03 2.56 -25.45
N LEU A 332 -23.32 1.37 -25.97
CA LEU A 332 -23.21 0.11 -25.22
C LEU A 332 -21.87 -0.54 -25.53
N ARG A 333 -21.01 -0.62 -24.54
CA ARG A 333 -19.66 -1.18 -24.67
C ARG A 333 -19.52 -2.47 -23.86
N VAL A 334 -18.78 -3.42 -24.39
CA VAL A 334 -18.69 -4.78 -23.81
C VAL A 334 -17.24 -5.20 -23.68
N MET A 335 -16.82 -5.65 -22.50
CA MET A 335 -15.51 -6.26 -22.27
C MET A 335 -15.64 -7.77 -22.31
N VAL A 336 -14.83 -8.44 -23.13
CA VAL A 336 -14.80 -9.90 -23.31
C VAL A 336 -13.36 -10.41 -23.37
N SER A 337 -13.15 -11.73 -23.10
CA SER A 337 -11.83 -12.38 -23.11
C SER A 337 -11.62 -13.37 -24.24
N SER A 338 -12.55 -13.50 -25.18
CA SER A 338 -12.41 -14.44 -26.29
C SER A 338 -13.02 -13.93 -27.57
N LEU A 339 -12.50 -14.39 -28.72
CA LEU A 339 -13.02 -14.04 -30.04
C LEU A 339 -14.49 -14.48 -30.21
N PRO A 340 -14.91 -15.70 -29.85
CA PRO A 340 -16.32 -16.08 -29.97
C PRO A 340 -17.26 -15.21 -29.12
N ALA A 341 -16.80 -14.75 -27.95
CA ALA A 341 -17.58 -13.81 -27.12
C ALA A 341 -17.68 -12.42 -27.77
N ALA A 342 -16.60 -11.96 -28.43
CA ALA A 342 -16.61 -10.70 -29.17
C ALA A 342 -17.52 -10.77 -30.38
N GLU A 343 -17.56 -11.89 -31.12
CA GLU A 343 -18.50 -12.11 -32.23
C GLU A 343 -19.96 -12.07 -31.75
N GLN A 344 -20.27 -12.69 -30.61
CA GLN A 344 -21.63 -12.63 -30.05
C GLN A 344 -22.00 -11.23 -29.57
N ALA A 345 -21.07 -10.47 -28.98
CA ALA A 345 -21.28 -9.08 -28.62
C ALA A 345 -21.57 -8.21 -29.87
N LEU A 346 -20.86 -8.46 -30.97
CA LEU A 346 -21.05 -7.79 -32.26
C LEU A 346 -22.43 -8.07 -32.80
N LEU A 347 -22.83 -9.33 -32.90
CA LEU A 347 -24.14 -9.76 -33.42
C LEU A 347 -25.30 -9.22 -32.58
N ALA A 348 -25.11 -9.07 -31.27
CA ALA A 348 -26.08 -8.52 -30.33
C ALA A 348 -26.13 -6.98 -30.34
N GLY A 349 -25.31 -6.32 -31.15
CA GLY A 349 -25.39 -4.88 -31.40
C GLY A 349 -24.57 -4.03 -30.39
N ALA A 350 -23.44 -4.48 -29.91
CA ALA A 350 -22.50 -3.64 -29.17
C ALA A 350 -21.96 -2.51 -30.07
N ASP A 351 -21.81 -1.30 -29.52
CA ASP A 351 -21.22 -0.16 -30.26
C ASP A 351 -19.69 -0.19 -30.21
N ARG A 352 -19.13 -0.74 -29.11
CA ARG A 352 -17.69 -0.99 -28.95
C ARG A 352 -17.45 -2.28 -28.16
N ILE A 353 -16.47 -3.05 -28.58
CA ILE A 353 -16.03 -4.28 -27.92
C ILE A 353 -14.59 -4.10 -27.47
N TYR A 354 -14.35 -4.27 -26.19
CA TYR A 354 -13.02 -4.38 -25.62
C TYR A 354 -12.63 -5.85 -25.58
N LEU A 355 -11.60 -6.23 -26.32
CA LEU A 355 -11.06 -7.59 -26.35
C LEU A 355 -9.85 -7.66 -25.43
N ALA A 356 -10.01 -8.32 -24.29
CA ALA A 356 -8.97 -8.51 -23.30
C ALA A 356 -7.84 -9.42 -23.83
N LEU A 357 -6.60 -8.95 -23.72
CA LEU A 357 -5.43 -9.61 -24.29
C LEU A 357 -4.71 -10.53 -23.31
N GLU A 358 -5.09 -10.54 -22.02
CA GLU A 358 -4.40 -11.31 -20.98
C GLU A 358 -4.56 -12.82 -21.08
N GLY A 359 -5.52 -13.32 -21.85
CA GLY A 359 -5.81 -14.76 -21.94
C GLY A 359 -6.28 -15.32 -20.60
N LEU A 360 -7.42 -14.80 -20.09
CA LEU A 360 -7.98 -15.16 -18.79
C LEU A 360 -8.50 -16.62 -18.80
N GLY A 361 -8.13 -17.39 -17.79
CA GLY A 361 -8.52 -18.79 -17.64
C GLY A 361 -7.98 -19.69 -18.77
N ASN A 362 -8.89 -20.38 -19.45
CA ASN A 362 -8.54 -21.26 -20.57
C ASN A 362 -8.58 -20.55 -21.96
N HIS A 363 -8.90 -19.26 -21.98
CA HIS A 363 -8.92 -18.49 -23.22
C HIS A 363 -7.50 -18.28 -23.74
N LYS A 364 -7.33 -18.53 -25.04
CA LYS A 364 -6.08 -18.20 -25.73
C LYS A 364 -6.01 -16.69 -25.98
N ARG A 365 -4.80 -16.15 -25.96
CA ARG A 365 -4.55 -14.79 -26.46
C ARG A 365 -4.87 -14.77 -27.96
N PRO A 366 -5.60 -13.76 -28.46
CA PRO A 366 -5.82 -13.59 -29.89
C PRO A 366 -4.49 -13.22 -30.58
N SER A 367 -4.29 -13.70 -31.79
CA SER A 367 -3.21 -13.24 -32.66
C SER A 367 -3.55 -11.89 -33.30
N ALA A 368 -2.53 -11.22 -33.82
CA ALA A 368 -2.70 -9.97 -34.52
C ALA A 368 -3.63 -10.08 -35.73
N ASP A 369 -3.55 -11.18 -36.48
CA ASP A 369 -4.40 -11.39 -37.65
C ASP A 369 -5.87 -11.68 -37.28
N GLU A 370 -6.11 -12.42 -36.21
CA GLU A 370 -7.46 -12.63 -35.66
C GLU A 370 -8.09 -11.31 -35.21
N ILE A 371 -7.30 -10.43 -34.54
CA ILE A 371 -7.76 -9.09 -34.14
C ILE A 371 -8.09 -8.24 -35.39
N LYS A 372 -7.22 -8.25 -36.40
CA LYS A 372 -7.46 -7.52 -37.67
C LYS A 372 -8.74 -7.95 -38.35
N LEU A 373 -8.93 -9.28 -38.49
CA LEU A 373 -10.11 -9.85 -39.13
C LEU A 373 -11.39 -9.45 -38.41
N LEU A 374 -11.46 -9.66 -37.11
CA LEU A 374 -12.62 -9.32 -36.30
C LEU A 374 -12.90 -7.82 -36.31
N ARG A 375 -11.85 -6.99 -36.32
CA ARG A 375 -11.97 -5.53 -36.41
C ARG A 375 -12.60 -5.09 -37.74
N GLN A 376 -12.20 -5.72 -38.85
CA GLN A 376 -12.80 -5.45 -40.15
C GLN A 376 -14.30 -5.79 -40.17
N GLN A 377 -14.67 -6.94 -39.62
CA GLN A 377 -16.07 -7.38 -39.48
C GLN A 377 -16.86 -6.40 -38.58
N ALA A 378 -16.30 -6.00 -37.44
CA ALA A 378 -16.91 -5.04 -36.53
C ALA A 378 -17.16 -3.68 -37.21
N MET A 379 -16.18 -3.15 -37.95
CA MET A 379 -16.34 -1.89 -38.69
C MET A 379 -17.44 -1.94 -39.73
N GLN A 380 -17.64 -3.06 -40.43
CA GLN A 380 -18.73 -3.23 -41.41
C GLN A 380 -20.13 -3.13 -40.77
N GLN A 381 -20.20 -3.44 -39.45
CA GLN A 381 -21.45 -3.37 -38.68
C GLN A 381 -21.55 -2.10 -37.81
N GLY A 382 -20.65 -1.13 -38.00
CA GLY A 382 -20.63 0.12 -37.22
C GLY A 382 -20.15 -0.03 -35.77
N CYS A 383 -19.51 -1.16 -35.44
CA CYS A 383 -18.94 -1.44 -34.14
C CYS A 383 -17.42 -1.24 -34.14
N GLU A 384 -16.88 -0.75 -33.05
CA GLU A 384 -15.42 -0.59 -32.87
C GLU A 384 -14.85 -1.74 -32.00
N LEU A 385 -13.89 -2.49 -32.53
CA LEU A 385 -13.12 -3.46 -31.75
C LEU A 385 -11.83 -2.81 -31.23
N VAL A 386 -11.66 -2.81 -29.90
CA VAL A 386 -10.54 -2.19 -29.17
C VAL A 386 -9.81 -3.23 -28.35
N PRO A 387 -8.52 -3.49 -28.57
CA PRO A 387 -7.72 -4.32 -27.70
C PRO A 387 -7.63 -3.71 -26.30
N ALA A 388 -7.74 -4.56 -25.27
CA ALA A 388 -7.61 -4.16 -23.88
C ALA A 388 -6.35 -4.75 -23.27
N LEU A 389 -5.43 -3.91 -22.85
CA LEU A 389 -4.20 -4.32 -22.17
C LEU A 389 -4.49 -4.81 -20.74
N PRO A 390 -3.70 -5.73 -20.20
CA PRO A 390 -3.84 -6.14 -18.81
C PRO A 390 -3.56 -4.98 -17.87
N ARG A 391 -4.14 -5.02 -16.66
CA ARG A 391 -3.94 -3.99 -15.63
C ARG A 391 -2.52 -3.94 -15.08
N ILE A 392 -1.84 -5.07 -15.06
CA ILE A 392 -0.44 -5.19 -14.67
C ILE A 392 0.32 -5.55 -15.94
N HIS A 393 1.19 -4.66 -16.37
CA HIS A 393 2.10 -4.84 -17.49
C HIS A 393 3.47 -4.33 -17.08
N LYS A 394 4.50 -5.16 -17.22
CA LYS A 394 5.86 -4.83 -16.78
C LYS A 394 6.91 -5.37 -17.73
N SER A 395 8.10 -4.78 -17.70
CA SER A 395 9.29 -5.32 -18.36
C SER A 395 9.57 -6.72 -17.84
N GLY A 396 9.79 -7.67 -18.74
CA GLY A 396 10.05 -9.09 -18.39
C GLY A 396 8.81 -9.96 -18.34
N ASP A 397 7.61 -9.44 -18.60
CA ASP A 397 6.47 -10.29 -18.95
C ASP A 397 6.82 -11.16 -20.16
N GLY A 398 6.44 -12.43 -20.14
CA GLY A 398 6.79 -13.38 -21.22
C GLY A 398 6.10 -13.12 -22.55
N PHE A 399 5.28 -12.07 -22.64
CA PHE A 399 4.52 -11.68 -23.83
C PHE A 399 4.55 -10.18 -24.05
N ASP A 400 4.86 -9.76 -25.28
CA ASP A 400 4.87 -8.35 -25.66
C ASP A 400 3.51 -7.90 -26.18
N TYR A 401 2.73 -7.29 -25.30
CA TYR A 401 1.41 -6.72 -25.63
C TYR A 401 1.52 -5.51 -26.56
N THR A 402 2.61 -4.76 -26.49
CA THR A 402 2.82 -3.57 -27.33
C THR A 402 3.08 -3.97 -28.77
N GLN A 403 3.86 -5.00 -29.00
CA GLN A 403 4.06 -5.60 -30.31
C GLN A 403 2.75 -6.10 -30.91
N LEU A 404 1.92 -6.80 -30.12
CA LEU A 404 0.61 -7.28 -30.60
C LEU A 404 -0.31 -6.12 -31.02
N VAL A 405 -0.31 -5.01 -30.28
CA VAL A 405 -1.09 -3.81 -30.65
C VAL A 405 -0.59 -3.22 -31.97
N GLN A 406 0.72 -3.10 -32.14
CA GLN A 406 1.32 -2.60 -33.40
C GLN A 406 1.02 -3.52 -34.58
N GLU A 407 1.25 -4.81 -34.44
CA GLU A 407 0.99 -5.82 -35.48
C GLU A 407 -0.49 -5.88 -35.87
N SER A 408 -1.39 -5.74 -34.91
CA SER A 408 -2.84 -5.67 -35.18
C SER A 408 -3.28 -4.36 -35.83
N ALA A 409 -2.39 -3.38 -35.97
CA ALA A 409 -2.64 -2.02 -36.46
C ALA A 409 -3.84 -1.34 -35.78
N SER A 410 -3.98 -1.55 -34.47
CA SER A 410 -5.07 -0.99 -33.69
C SER A 410 -4.86 0.51 -33.45
N SER A 411 -5.84 1.33 -33.83
CA SER A 411 -5.78 2.78 -33.67
C SER A 411 -6.16 3.27 -32.28
N THR A 412 -6.89 2.45 -31.52
CA THR A 412 -7.35 2.74 -30.14
C THR A 412 -7.08 1.53 -29.26
N VAL A 413 -6.70 1.76 -27.99
CA VAL A 413 -6.41 0.73 -27.00
C VAL A 413 -7.03 1.11 -25.65
N LEU A 414 -7.59 0.14 -24.94
CA LEU A 414 -7.99 0.29 -23.53
C LEU A 414 -6.78 0.02 -22.65
N VAL A 415 -6.43 0.98 -21.78
CA VAL A 415 -5.24 0.93 -20.92
C VAL A 415 -5.61 1.04 -19.43
N GLY A 416 -4.96 0.25 -18.60
CA GLY A 416 -5.20 0.18 -17.16
C GLY A 416 -4.04 0.63 -16.27
N ASP A 417 -2.92 1.09 -16.85
CA ASP A 417 -1.73 1.55 -16.15
C ASP A 417 -1.05 2.73 -16.83
N LEU A 418 -0.18 3.45 -16.09
CA LEU A 418 0.47 4.66 -16.58
C LEU A 418 1.58 4.37 -17.60
N GLY A 419 2.24 3.22 -17.53
CA GLY A 419 3.26 2.80 -18.49
C GLY A 419 2.67 2.61 -19.87
N ALA A 420 1.52 1.93 -19.96
CA ALA A 420 0.75 1.75 -21.18
C ALA A 420 0.27 3.09 -21.76
N ILE A 421 -0.17 4.04 -20.92
CA ILE A 421 -0.51 5.40 -21.37
C ILE A 421 0.69 6.07 -22.05
N HIS A 422 1.84 6.04 -21.38
CA HIS A 422 3.07 6.65 -21.93
C HIS A 422 3.47 6.02 -23.26
N TRP A 423 3.46 4.68 -23.34
CA TRP A 423 3.80 3.98 -24.56
C TRP A 423 2.84 4.33 -25.72
N CYS A 424 1.52 4.27 -25.47
CA CYS A 424 0.52 4.61 -26.49
C CYS A 424 0.68 6.06 -26.98
N HIS A 425 0.84 7.01 -26.04
CA HIS A 425 1.05 8.42 -26.39
C HIS A 425 2.29 8.61 -27.27
N SER A 426 3.41 7.95 -26.91
CA SER A 426 4.67 8.05 -27.68
C SER A 426 4.60 7.40 -29.07
N ASN A 427 3.67 6.47 -29.28
CA ASN A 427 3.50 5.77 -30.57
C ASN A 427 2.25 6.24 -31.36
N GLY A 428 1.58 7.31 -30.92
CA GLY A 428 0.43 7.88 -31.64
C GLY A 428 -0.82 6.99 -31.60
N VAL A 429 -0.93 6.06 -30.63
CA VAL A 429 -2.09 5.18 -30.43
C VAL A 429 -3.09 5.88 -29.52
N ALA A 430 -4.35 5.97 -29.96
CA ALA A 430 -5.40 6.58 -29.15
C ALA A 430 -5.72 5.74 -27.91
N ILE A 431 -6.04 6.40 -26.81
CA ILE A 431 -6.20 5.79 -25.50
C ILE A 431 -7.64 5.94 -25.00
N TRP A 432 -8.20 4.84 -24.52
CA TRP A 432 -9.32 4.84 -23.58
C TRP A 432 -8.84 4.32 -22.23
N ALA A 433 -9.07 5.06 -21.13
CA ALA A 433 -8.56 4.72 -19.81
C ALA A 433 -9.52 3.77 -19.08
N ASP A 434 -9.02 2.65 -18.54
CA ASP A 434 -9.83 1.70 -17.78
C ASP A 434 -10.04 2.15 -16.32
N TYR A 435 -11.05 1.59 -15.65
CA TYR A 435 -11.42 1.93 -14.28
C TYR A 435 -10.31 1.64 -13.25
N SER A 436 -9.32 0.81 -13.58
CA SER A 436 -8.14 0.60 -12.73
C SER A 436 -7.28 1.85 -12.51
N LEU A 437 -7.44 2.88 -13.35
CA LEU A 437 -6.79 4.19 -13.17
C LEU A 437 -7.51 5.09 -12.16
N ASN A 438 -8.57 4.61 -11.51
CA ASN A 438 -9.26 5.26 -10.39
C ASN A 438 -9.72 6.70 -10.67
N ILE A 439 -10.51 6.88 -11.71
CA ILE A 439 -11.08 8.18 -12.02
C ILE A 439 -12.24 8.49 -11.08
N LEU A 440 -11.92 9.20 -10.00
CA LEU A 440 -12.85 9.56 -8.92
C LEU A 440 -13.34 11.01 -8.99
N ASN A 441 -12.77 11.84 -9.88
CA ASN A 441 -13.12 13.25 -9.97
C ASN A 441 -12.78 13.84 -11.35
N PRO A 442 -13.36 15.01 -11.70
CA PRO A 442 -13.11 15.65 -13.00
C PRO A 442 -11.66 16.05 -13.25
N VAL A 443 -10.88 16.35 -12.19
CA VAL A 443 -9.47 16.75 -12.34
C VAL A 443 -8.63 15.58 -12.83
N SER A 444 -8.87 14.38 -12.29
CA SER A 444 -8.20 13.15 -12.74
C SER A 444 -8.51 12.87 -14.22
N LEU A 445 -9.77 13.05 -14.64
CA LEU A 445 -10.18 12.89 -16.04
C LEU A 445 -9.45 13.88 -16.97
N GLU A 446 -9.39 15.16 -16.59
CA GLU A 446 -8.68 16.17 -17.37
C GLU A 446 -7.17 15.91 -17.44
N GLN A 447 -6.58 15.34 -16.38
CA GLN A 447 -5.17 14.94 -16.42
C GLN A 447 -4.93 13.79 -17.42
N LEU A 448 -5.80 12.78 -17.47
CA LEU A 448 -5.72 11.72 -18.46
C LEU A 448 -5.89 12.24 -19.89
N LYS A 449 -6.80 13.18 -20.11
CA LYS A 449 -6.97 13.83 -21.42
C LYS A 449 -5.71 14.57 -21.86
N LYS A 450 -5.01 15.24 -20.93
CA LYS A 450 -3.70 15.87 -21.21
C LYS A 450 -2.63 14.83 -21.59
N TRP A 451 -2.74 13.61 -21.14
CA TRP A 451 -1.87 12.50 -21.50
C TRP A 451 -2.35 11.74 -22.76
N GLY A 452 -3.35 12.26 -23.48
CA GLY A 452 -3.82 11.72 -24.74
C GLY A 452 -5.01 10.78 -24.66
N ALA A 453 -5.63 10.60 -23.47
CA ALA A 453 -6.82 9.78 -23.38
C ALA A 453 -8.04 10.50 -23.98
N GLN A 454 -8.81 9.81 -24.83
CA GLN A 454 -10.07 10.29 -25.39
C GLN A 454 -11.19 10.30 -24.35
N GLY A 455 -11.11 9.42 -23.35
CA GLY A 455 -12.05 9.30 -22.25
C GLY A 455 -11.63 8.21 -21.27
N ALA A 456 -12.46 7.96 -20.27
CA ALA A 456 -12.16 7.00 -19.22
C ALA A 456 -13.41 6.29 -18.70
N CYS A 457 -13.23 5.06 -18.23
CA CYS A 457 -14.20 4.41 -17.35
C CYS A 457 -14.07 4.97 -15.94
N ALA A 458 -15.17 5.51 -15.38
CA ALA A 458 -15.19 6.00 -14.02
C ALA A 458 -14.95 4.85 -13.02
N SER A 459 -14.37 5.16 -11.88
CA SER A 459 -14.17 4.16 -10.82
C SER A 459 -15.52 3.59 -10.37
N PRO A 460 -15.66 2.25 -10.26
CA PRO A 460 -16.85 1.61 -9.73
C PRO A 460 -17.11 1.90 -8.23
N GLU A 461 -16.21 2.60 -7.57
CA GLU A 461 -16.34 3.06 -6.19
C GLU A 461 -17.16 4.36 -6.05
N LEU A 462 -17.42 5.06 -7.17
CA LEU A 462 -18.24 6.25 -7.18
C LEU A 462 -19.72 5.91 -6.97
N ASN A 463 -20.39 6.71 -6.14
CA ASN A 463 -21.84 6.64 -5.99
C ASN A 463 -22.57 7.63 -6.93
N LEU A 464 -23.89 7.47 -7.06
CA LEU A 464 -24.71 8.30 -7.92
C LEU A 464 -24.68 9.78 -7.58
N LYS A 465 -24.48 10.14 -6.29
CA LYS A 465 -24.38 11.54 -5.87
C LYS A 465 -23.07 12.16 -6.39
N GLN A 466 -21.96 11.46 -6.23
CA GLN A 466 -20.67 11.90 -6.74
C GLN A 466 -20.63 12.01 -8.26
N LEU A 467 -21.26 11.05 -8.98
CA LEU A 467 -21.38 11.13 -10.44
C LEU A 467 -22.17 12.35 -10.92
N ARG A 468 -23.19 12.79 -10.19
CA ARG A 468 -23.96 14.01 -10.49
C ARG A 468 -23.14 15.29 -10.32
N GLU A 469 -22.08 15.25 -9.53
CA GLU A 469 -21.18 16.38 -9.32
C GLU A 469 -20.16 16.56 -10.46
N PHE A 470 -20.02 15.58 -11.35
CA PHE A 470 -19.24 15.76 -12.57
C PHE A 470 -19.92 16.77 -13.49
N PRO A 471 -19.23 17.82 -13.91
CA PRO A 471 -19.81 18.84 -14.78
C PRO A 471 -20.09 18.34 -16.20
N ASP A 472 -19.39 17.27 -16.62
CA ASP A 472 -19.47 16.69 -17.94
C ASP A 472 -19.06 15.21 -17.91
N LEU A 473 -19.96 14.33 -18.34
CA LEU A 473 -19.73 12.90 -18.50
C LEU A 473 -19.61 12.45 -19.96
N SER A 474 -19.52 13.39 -20.92
CA SER A 474 -19.45 13.09 -22.37
C SER A 474 -18.20 12.32 -22.80
N ALA A 475 -17.17 12.25 -21.95
CA ALA A 475 -15.96 11.43 -22.13
C ALA A 475 -15.83 10.35 -21.04
N VAL A 476 -16.95 9.99 -20.40
CA VAL A 476 -16.96 9.03 -19.29
C VAL A 476 -17.79 7.81 -19.65
N GLU A 477 -17.27 6.66 -19.32
CA GLU A 477 -17.92 5.35 -19.38
C GLU A 477 -18.31 4.91 -17.97
N LEU A 478 -19.51 4.38 -17.79
CA LEU A 478 -20.01 3.86 -16.52
C LEU A 478 -20.17 2.34 -16.60
N LEU A 479 -19.60 1.62 -15.63
CA LEU A 479 -19.76 0.18 -15.53
C LEU A 479 -21.15 -0.15 -14.99
N VAL A 480 -21.99 -0.86 -15.75
CA VAL A 480 -23.39 -1.10 -15.39
C VAL A 480 -23.76 -2.57 -15.19
N TYR A 481 -22.90 -3.50 -15.63
CA TYR A 481 -23.14 -4.93 -15.46
C TYR A 481 -21.84 -5.72 -15.40
N GLY A 482 -21.88 -6.83 -14.66
CA GLY A 482 -20.92 -7.92 -14.73
C GLY A 482 -20.18 -8.22 -13.43
N GLU A 483 -19.23 -9.13 -13.52
CA GLU A 483 -18.39 -9.55 -12.40
C GLU A 483 -17.19 -8.61 -12.25
N VAL A 484 -17.29 -7.66 -11.31
CA VAL A 484 -16.24 -6.65 -11.09
C VAL A 484 -14.98 -7.29 -10.51
N VAL A 485 -13.83 -6.97 -11.10
CA VAL A 485 -12.52 -7.40 -10.55
C VAL A 485 -12.23 -6.60 -9.30
N LEU A 486 -12.08 -7.29 -8.16
CA LEU A 486 -11.75 -6.71 -6.86
C LEU A 486 -10.23 -6.62 -6.65
N MET A 487 -9.48 -7.62 -7.15
CA MET A 487 -8.03 -7.70 -6.97
C MET A 487 -7.37 -8.36 -8.17
N VAL A 488 -6.20 -7.84 -8.54
CA VAL A 488 -5.23 -8.51 -9.42
C VAL A 488 -3.92 -8.61 -8.67
N SER A 489 -3.34 -9.82 -8.61
CA SER A 489 -2.10 -10.10 -7.90
C SER A 489 -1.14 -10.91 -8.76
N GLN A 490 0.15 -10.70 -8.55
CA GLN A 490 1.19 -11.57 -9.11
C GLN A 490 1.45 -12.81 -8.26
N THR A 491 1.03 -12.78 -6.98
CA THR A 491 1.04 -13.97 -6.13
C THR A 491 -0.24 -14.75 -6.37
N CYS A 492 -0.10 -15.98 -6.83
CA CYS A 492 -1.23 -16.86 -7.15
C CYS A 492 -1.60 -17.71 -5.94
N ALA A 493 -2.74 -17.45 -5.31
CA ALA A 493 -3.21 -18.24 -4.17
C ALA A 493 -3.49 -19.71 -4.52
N LEU A 494 -3.84 -20.00 -5.78
CA LEU A 494 -3.99 -21.40 -6.25
C LEU A 494 -2.65 -22.14 -6.25
N TYR A 495 -1.60 -21.51 -6.80
CA TYR A 495 -0.26 -22.06 -6.78
C TYR A 495 0.23 -22.29 -5.34
N GLU A 496 0.11 -21.28 -4.49
CA GLU A 496 0.54 -21.34 -3.10
C GLU A 496 -0.17 -22.43 -2.28
N THR A 497 -1.40 -22.82 -2.69
CA THR A 497 -2.26 -23.72 -1.92
C THR A 497 -2.28 -25.15 -2.46
N LEU A 498 -2.30 -25.31 -3.78
CA LEU A 498 -2.52 -26.60 -4.44
C LEU A 498 -1.24 -27.22 -5.00
N GLU A 499 -0.14 -26.46 -5.06
CA GLU A 499 1.08 -26.92 -5.71
C GLU A 499 2.20 -27.14 -4.70
N ASP A 500 2.74 -28.34 -4.66
CA ASP A 500 3.95 -28.66 -3.90
C ASP A 500 5.21 -28.70 -4.79
N ASN A 501 5.02 -28.54 -6.11
CA ASN A 501 6.07 -28.57 -7.11
C ASN A 501 6.51 -27.12 -7.47
N PRO A 502 7.79 -26.85 -7.76
CA PRO A 502 8.24 -25.54 -8.21
C PRO A 502 7.64 -25.11 -9.57
N LYS A 503 7.05 -26.03 -10.34
CA LYS A 503 6.35 -25.70 -11.59
C LYS A 503 4.85 -25.71 -11.40
N CYS A 504 4.19 -24.62 -11.79
CA CYS A 504 2.74 -24.51 -11.75
C CYS A 504 2.08 -25.48 -12.74
N SER A 505 1.12 -26.27 -12.24
CA SER A 505 0.30 -27.18 -13.06
C SER A 505 -0.87 -26.50 -13.76
N HIS A 506 -0.97 -25.17 -13.69
CA HIS A 506 -2.03 -24.33 -14.28
C HIS A 506 -3.46 -24.77 -13.93
N TRP A 507 -3.71 -25.09 -12.66
CA TRP A 507 -5.02 -25.45 -12.13
C TRP A 507 -6.13 -24.46 -12.54
N CYS A 508 -5.81 -23.16 -12.55
CA CYS A 508 -6.73 -22.09 -12.93
C CYS A 508 -7.29 -22.21 -14.37
N ARG A 509 -6.69 -23.05 -15.22
CA ARG A 509 -7.14 -23.30 -16.60
C ARG A 509 -8.01 -24.55 -16.74
N ARG A 510 -8.06 -25.40 -15.70
CA ARG A 510 -8.77 -26.69 -15.74
C ARG A 510 -10.15 -26.59 -15.11
N ASP A 511 -10.23 -25.92 -13.95
CA ASP A 511 -11.41 -25.91 -13.10
C ASP A 511 -11.78 -24.49 -12.66
N GLN A 512 -12.99 -24.36 -12.13
CA GLN A 512 -13.46 -23.13 -11.50
C GLN A 512 -13.15 -23.17 -10.00
N TYR A 513 -12.51 -22.11 -9.50
CA TYR A 513 -12.13 -21.97 -8.10
C TYR A 513 -12.78 -20.73 -7.49
N TYR A 514 -12.98 -20.83 -6.18
CA TYR A 514 -13.58 -19.74 -5.37
C TYR A 514 -12.81 -19.61 -4.06
N ILE A 515 -12.66 -18.38 -3.59
CA ILE A 515 -12.33 -18.09 -2.19
C ILE A 515 -13.66 -17.84 -1.49
N GLN A 516 -13.86 -18.42 -0.31
CA GLN A 516 -15.06 -18.21 0.50
C GLN A 516 -14.69 -17.49 1.77
N ASP A 517 -15.46 -16.45 2.13
CA ASP A 517 -15.31 -15.74 3.40
C ASP A 517 -16.10 -16.41 4.54
N ASP A 518 -15.94 -15.90 5.76
CA ASP A 518 -16.61 -16.42 6.96
C ASP A 518 -18.15 -16.27 6.91
N LYS A 519 -18.67 -15.43 6.01
CA LYS A 519 -20.10 -15.22 5.80
C LYS A 519 -20.68 -16.11 4.69
N GLY A 520 -19.84 -16.97 4.09
CA GLY A 520 -20.24 -17.89 3.03
C GLY A 520 -20.28 -17.28 1.63
N TYR A 521 -19.83 -16.04 1.42
CA TYR A 521 -19.72 -15.47 0.09
C TYR A 521 -18.59 -16.12 -0.68
N ARG A 522 -18.85 -16.52 -1.92
CA ARG A 522 -17.90 -17.16 -2.82
C ARG A 522 -17.40 -16.16 -3.86
N PHE A 523 -16.12 -15.85 -3.79
CA PHE A 523 -15.43 -14.95 -4.71
C PHE A 523 -14.74 -15.77 -5.78
N PRO A 524 -15.17 -15.69 -7.05
CA PRO A 524 -14.53 -16.42 -8.12
C PRO A 524 -13.07 -15.99 -8.27
N VAL A 525 -12.18 -16.94 -8.52
CA VAL A 525 -10.76 -16.66 -8.77
C VAL A 525 -10.30 -17.30 -10.06
N GLN A 526 -9.39 -16.64 -10.77
CA GLN A 526 -8.90 -17.11 -12.05
C GLN A 526 -7.49 -16.57 -12.33
N GLY A 527 -6.66 -17.34 -13.02
CA GLY A 527 -5.38 -16.87 -13.51
C GLY A 527 -5.46 -16.47 -14.97
N ASP A 528 -4.54 -15.64 -15.42
CA ASP A 528 -4.34 -15.37 -16.85
C ASP A 528 -3.13 -16.11 -17.42
N ALA A 529 -2.82 -15.86 -18.68
CA ALA A 529 -1.73 -16.53 -19.38
C ALA A 529 -0.32 -16.15 -18.86
N ASP A 530 -0.18 -15.04 -18.12
CA ASP A 530 1.06 -14.60 -17.46
C ASP A 530 1.06 -14.93 -15.96
N CYS A 531 0.15 -15.80 -15.50
CA CYS A 531 0.00 -16.20 -14.10
C CYS A 531 -0.36 -15.06 -13.14
N ARG A 532 -0.98 -13.98 -13.63
CA ARG A 532 -1.62 -13.00 -12.76
C ARG A 532 -2.92 -13.59 -12.22
N PHE A 533 -3.14 -13.41 -10.92
CA PHE A 533 -4.26 -13.99 -10.19
C PHE A 533 -5.35 -12.92 -9.97
N TYR A 534 -6.54 -13.21 -10.44
CA TYR A 534 -7.70 -12.31 -10.36
C TYR A 534 -8.69 -12.83 -9.32
N VAL A 535 -9.23 -11.92 -8.52
CA VAL A 535 -10.37 -12.17 -7.63
C VAL A 535 -11.53 -11.30 -8.09
N PHE A 536 -12.66 -11.92 -8.34
CA PHE A 536 -13.89 -11.26 -8.79
C PHE A 536 -14.88 -11.13 -7.65
N ASN A 537 -15.80 -10.18 -7.77
CA ASN A 537 -16.84 -10.00 -6.78
C ASN A 537 -17.74 -11.25 -6.70
N SER A 538 -18.20 -11.56 -5.50
CA SER A 538 -19.11 -12.68 -5.22
C SER A 538 -20.53 -12.48 -5.78
N ARG A 539 -20.85 -11.27 -6.23
CA ARG A 539 -22.15 -10.89 -6.81
C ARG A 539 -21.96 -10.11 -8.10
N THR A 540 -22.87 -10.34 -9.04
CA THR A 540 -22.88 -9.64 -10.33
C THR A 540 -23.41 -8.22 -10.15
N LEU A 541 -22.65 -7.21 -10.57
CA LEU A 541 -23.16 -5.85 -10.68
C LEU A 541 -24.33 -5.83 -11.69
N SER A 542 -25.46 -5.24 -11.35
CA SER A 542 -26.53 -4.93 -12.29
C SER A 542 -27.19 -3.60 -11.95
N MET A 543 -27.11 -2.66 -12.87
CA MET A 543 -27.75 -1.35 -12.81
C MET A 543 -28.93 -1.25 -13.79
N LEU A 544 -29.48 -2.37 -14.25
CA LEU A 544 -30.60 -2.40 -15.22
C LEU A 544 -31.79 -1.54 -14.74
N ASP A 545 -32.15 -1.68 -13.44
CA ASP A 545 -33.25 -0.90 -12.84
C ASP A 545 -32.96 0.62 -12.78
N ASP A 546 -31.69 0.99 -12.72
CA ASP A 546 -31.25 2.38 -12.56
C ASP A 546 -30.71 2.99 -13.88
N LEU A 547 -30.78 2.25 -15.00
CA LEU A 547 -30.36 2.75 -16.30
C LEU A 547 -30.97 4.11 -16.67
N PRO A 548 -32.27 4.39 -16.42
CA PRO A 548 -32.83 5.72 -16.71
C PRO A 548 -32.13 6.84 -15.95
N LYS A 549 -31.72 6.58 -14.67
CA LYS A 549 -31.01 7.56 -13.87
C LYS A 549 -29.57 7.77 -14.37
N LEU A 550 -28.91 6.70 -14.82
CA LEU A 550 -27.55 6.77 -15.35
C LEU A 550 -27.50 7.43 -16.72
N THR A 551 -28.40 7.09 -17.62
CA THR A 551 -28.49 7.70 -18.94
C THR A 551 -28.81 9.20 -18.87
N ALA A 552 -29.63 9.62 -17.90
CA ALA A 552 -29.97 11.04 -17.67
C ALA A 552 -28.74 11.87 -17.21
N LEU A 553 -27.67 11.26 -16.73
CA LEU A 553 -26.40 11.94 -16.43
C LEU A 553 -25.61 12.32 -17.69
N GLY A 554 -25.93 11.74 -18.85
CA GLY A 554 -25.26 11.98 -20.13
C GLY A 554 -23.87 11.37 -20.27
N PRO A 555 -23.61 10.13 -19.80
CA PRO A 555 -22.32 9.49 -20.03
C PRO A 555 -22.15 9.19 -21.53
N GLN A 556 -20.88 9.08 -21.96
CA GLN A 556 -20.58 8.67 -23.34
C GLN A 556 -20.99 7.23 -23.60
N ALA A 557 -20.79 6.36 -22.59
CA ALA A 557 -21.07 4.94 -22.74
C ALA A 557 -21.47 4.26 -21.43
N LEU A 558 -22.12 3.13 -21.57
CA LEU A 558 -22.41 2.16 -20.53
C LEU A 558 -21.63 0.87 -20.85
N ARG A 559 -20.91 0.32 -19.86
CA ARG A 559 -20.03 -0.83 -20.03
C ARG A 559 -20.56 -2.08 -19.35
N LEU A 560 -20.51 -3.20 -20.08
CA LEU A 560 -20.76 -4.54 -19.57
C LEU A 560 -19.41 -5.26 -19.39
N GLU A 561 -19.12 -5.74 -18.19
CA GLU A 561 -17.91 -6.48 -17.82
C GLU A 561 -18.18 -7.98 -17.92
N MET A 562 -17.81 -8.60 -19.01
CA MET A 562 -18.19 -9.98 -19.34
C MET A 562 -17.00 -10.90 -19.65
N ARG A 563 -15.82 -10.62 -19.09
CA ARG A 563 -14.60 -11.41 -19.33
C ARG A 563 -14.72 -12.90 -18.95
N ARG A 564 -15.60 -13.24 -18.00
CA ARG A 564 -15.82 -14.61 -17.54
C ARG A 564 -17.05 -15.28 -18.12
N SER A 565 -17.83 -14.56 -18.92
CA SER A 565 -19.09 -15.05 -19.50
C SER A 565 -18.84 -15.91 -20.73
N SER A 566 -19.67 -16.93 -20.92
CA SER A 566 -19.68 -17.69 -22.17
C SER A 566 -20.13 -16.82 -23.35
N PRO A 567 -19.76 -17.15 -24.59
CA PRO A 567 -20.21 -16.41 -25.77
C PRO A 567 -21.72 -16.24 -25.81
N GLN A 568 -22.47 -17.31 -25.53
CA GLN A 568 -23.94 -17.27 -25.51
C GLN A 568 -24.48 -16.28 -24.47
N GLN A 569 -23.94 -16.29 -23.23
CA GLN A 569 -24.34 -15.33 -22.20
C GLN A 569 -24.03 -13.88 -22.62
N VAL A 570 -22.89 -13.66 -23.30
CA VAL A 570 -22.55 -12.34 -23.83
C VAL A 570 -23.62 -11.83 -24.80
N GLY A 571 -23.98 -12.64 -25.79
CA GLY A 571 -25.03 -12.27 -26.76
C GLY A 571 -26.36 -11.93 -26.09
N GLN A 572 -26.81 -12.76 -25.15
CA GLN A 572 -28.08 -12.57 -24.44
C GLN A 572 -28.08 -11.29 -23.58
N VAL A 573 -27.04 -11.09 -22.77
CA VAL A 573 -26.94 -9.92 -21.90
C VAL A 573 -26.83 -8.62 -22.70
N VAL A 574 -26.04 -8.60 -23.78
CA VAL A 574 -25.95 -7.43 -24.68
C VAL A 574 -27.30 -7.10 -25.30
N THR A 575 -28.04 -8.10 -25.75
CA THR A 575 -29.41 -7.92 -26.33
C THR A 575 -30.34 -7.30 -25.29
N ILE A 576 -30.37 -7.82 -24.05
CA ILE A 576 -31.18 -7.29 -22.94
C ILE A 576 -30.86 -5.80 -22.67
N PHE A 577 -29.58 -5.45 -22.55
CA PHE A 577 -29.21 -4.05 -22.31
C PHE A 577 -29.48 -3.15 -23.52
N ARG A 578 -29.34 -3.66 -24.74
CA ARG A 578 -29.70 -2.92 -25.97
C ARG A 578 -31.21 -2.62 -26.01
N GLU A 579 -32.04 -3.60 -25.71
CA GLU A 579 -33.49 -3.42 -25.63
C GLU A 579 -33.88 -2.46 -24.50
N ALA A 580 -33.28 -2.57 -23.32
CA ALA A 580 -33.52 -1.64 -22.23
C ALA A 580 -33.21 -0.18 -22.62
N LEU A 581 -32.10 0.05 -23.36
CA LEU A 581 -31.71 1.37 -23.84
C LEU A 581 -32.68 1.88 -24.92
N GLN A 582 -33.21 1.00 -25.77
CA GLN A 582 -34.25 1.35 -26.77
C GLN A 582 -35.57 1.73 -26.09
N ASN A 583 -35.98 0.98 -25.05
CA ASN A 583 -37.17 1.27 -24.26
C ASN A 583 -37.09 2.64 -23.57
N ILE A 584 -35.93 2.95 -22.96
CA ILE A 584 -35.67 4.26 -22.33
C ILE A 584 -35.79 5.38 -23.38
N ALA A 585 -35.20 5.19 -24.57
CA ALA A 585 -35.24 6.18 -25.64
C ALA A 585 -36.63 6.38 -26.23
N ALA A 586 -37.52 5.39 -26.11
CA ALA A 586 -38.92 5.42 -26.54
C ALA A 586 -39.91 5.83 -25.43
N ASP A 587 -39.36 6.19 -24.22
CA ASP A 587 -40.17 6.52 -23.02
C ASP A 587 -41.11 5.40 -22.57
N LYS A 588 -40.72 4.14 -22.82
CA LYS A 588 -41.46 2.93 -22.45
C LYS A 588 -40.89 2.37 -21.16
N SER A 589 -41.48 2.68 -20.01
CA SER A 589 -40.98 2.21 -18.69
C SER A 589 -41.42 0.79 -18.31
N GLU A 590 -42.50 0.26 -18.91
CA GLU A 590 -43.12 -1.02 -18.49
C GLU A 590 -42.37 -2.29 -18.93
N GLY A 591 -41.40 -2.19 -19.83
CA GLY A 591 -40.66 -3.36 -20.36
C GLY A 591 -39.51 -3.88 -19.52
N ASN A 592 -39.06 -3.16 -18.51
CA ASN A 592 -37.79 -3.48 -17.81
C ASN A 592 -37.91 -4.62 -16.79
N GLU A 593 -39.09 -4.94 -16.26
CA GLU A 593 -39.27 -6.05 -15.32
C GLU A 593 -39.10 -7.42 -16.00
N SER A 594 -39.61 -7.58 -17.24
CA SER A 594 -39.41 -8.80 -18.02
C SER A 594 -37.92 -9.00 -18.37
N LEU A 595 -37.25 -7.92 -18.79
CA LEU A 595 -35.82 -7.93 -19.10
C LEU A 595 -34.96 -8.28 -17.86
N LYS A 596 -35.39 -7.83 -16.70
CA LYS A 596 -34.72 -8.19 -15.46
C LYS A 596 -34.88 -9.67 -15.10
N ALA A 597 -36.08 -10.21 -15.26
CA ALA A 597 -36.36 -11.63 -15.05
C ALA A 597 -35.50 -12.50 -16.00
N GLU A 598 -35.39 -12.10 -17.25
CA GLU A 598 -34.54 -12.75 -18.25
C GLU A 598 -33.04 -12.62 -17.86
N LEU A 599 -32.59 -11.44 -17.46
CA LEU A 599 -31.20 -11.20 -17.07
C LEU A 599 -30.77 -12.08 -15.89
N VAL A 600 -31.69 -12.38 -14.95
CA VAL A 600 -31.41 -13.28 -13.80
C VAL A 600 -31.05 -14.69 -14.27
N LEU A 601 -31.68 -15.19 -15.37
CA LEU A 601 -31.39 -16.53 -15.90
C LEU A 601 -29.97 -16.65 -16.48
N HIS A 602 -29.38 -15.53 -16.86
CA HIS A 602 -28.06 -15.47 -17.50
C HIS A 602 -26.96 -14.97 -16.53
N SER A 603 -27.33 -14.63 -15.28
CA SER A 603 -26.36 -14.17 -14.29
C SER A 603 -25.69 -15.34 -13.55
N PRO A 604 -24.36 -15.35 -13.38
CA PRO A 604 -23.66 -16.40 -12.63
C PRO A 604 -23.91 -16.31 -11.12
N SER A 605 -24.40 -15.18 -10.61
CA SER A 605 -24.58 -14.93 -9.18
C SER A 605 -25.70 -13.90 -8.93
N PRO A 606 -26.23 -13.79 -7.70
CA PRO A 606 -27.20 -12.75 -7.32
C PRO A 606 -26.70 -11.33 -7.62
N PHE A 607 -27.61 -10.41 -7.91
CA PHE A 607 -27.27 -9.04 -8.25
C PHE A 607 -26.85 -8.19 -7.05
N THR A 608 -26.01 -7.21 -7.33
CA THR A 608 -25.63 -6.12 -6.43
C THR A 608 -25.60 -4.81 -7.22
N LYS A 609 -25.79 -3.69 -6.52
CA LYS A 609 -25.59 -2.34 -7.07
C LYS A 609 -24.20 -1.78 -6.72
N CYS A 610 -23.30 -2.61 -6.15
CA CYS A 610 -21.98 -2.22 -5.68
C CYS A 610 -22.03 -0.90 -4.89
N HIS A 611 -21.16 0.06 -5.22
CA HIS A 611 -21.06 1.35 -4.52
C HIS A 611 -22.00 2.43 -5.05
N TYR A 612 -22.74 2.20 -6.14
CA TYR A 612 -23.63 3.23 -6.72
C TYR A 612 -24.61 3.85 -5.74
N ASN A 613 -25.13 3.07 -4.79
CA ASN A 613 -26.10 3.56 -3.81
C ASN A 613 -25.47 3.97 -2.47
N ARG A 614 -24.39 3.32 -2.04
CA ARG A 614 -23.82 3.51 -0.68
C ARG A 614 -22.47 4.23 -0.67
N GLY A 615 -21.71 4.19 -1.77
CA GLY A 615 -20.32 4.66 -1.80
C GLY A 615 -19.35 3.69 -1.12
N VAL A 616 -18.12 4.13 -0.95
CA VAL A 616 -17.09 3.48 -0.11
C VAL A 616 -17.10 4.18 1.24
N GLU A 617 -17.25 3.42 2.32
CA GLU A 617 -17.17 3.91 3.70
C GLU A 617 -15.73 4.03 4.18
#